data_a9103cbf1272137be019a6697eca432d
#
_entry.id   a9103cbf1272137be019a6697eca432d
#
_cell.length_a   1.000
_cell.length_b   1.000
_cell.length_c   1.000
_cell.angle_alpha   90.00
_cell.angle_beta   90.00
_cell.angle_gamma   90.00
#
_symmetry.space_group_name_H-M   'P 1'
#
loop_
_entity.id
_entity.type
_entity.pdbx_description
1 polymer ?
#
loop_
_entity_poly.entity_id
_entity_poly.type
_entity_poly.pdbx_seq_one_letter_code
_entity_poly.pdbx_strand_id
1 'polypeptide(L)'
;VALMARLVADQFIETLVAAGVKRIYGVVGDSLNGLTDVIRRRGDIEWVHVRHEEAAAFAAAAEAHATGKLAVCAGSCGPGNLHLINGLFDAHRSRVPVLGIAAQIPSAEIGGGYFQETHPQTLFKECSHYCELISSPNQMPRTLEVAIREAVGNRGVSVVAIPGDVALQAADDAPVAGSASLLPPVPQVKPAEQELRQLAALLNSGSRVTVLCGGGCEGAHDLLLALGERLKSPMVHTLRGKEHVEWSNPYDVGMTGLIGFSSGYYAMLDCDVLLMLGTDFPYRQFYPHGAGVRIAQVDVRAQNIGRRAQVDLGVVGNVRETIEALLPLLVAKRDDSHLSQAREHYAKARRSLNDLAEVSPRLRRIHPQHIAKALSDQAAADAIFTCDVGSPTVWAARYVSMNGRRRLIGSFWHGSMANAMAQSIGAQATFPKRQVISLSGDGGFTMLMGDLLTIIQSGLPVKVVVFNNGALGFIELEQKSSGFIPMGTTLKNPNFAAMAEAIGMRGIRIEDPEQINEGIAAALAHNGPVLVDAVVTRAELAMPPAVTVEMAKGFSLYMLRAVMNGRADQVIDLAETNLWR
;
A
#
# COMPACT_ATOMS: atom_id res chain seq x y z
N VAL A 1 27.06 -19.22 -40.08
CA VAL A 1 26.51 -19.03 -38.73
C VAL A 1 25.26 -19.89 -38.68
N ALA A 2 25.31 -21.07 -38.03
CA ALA A 2 24.10 -21.84 -37.77
C ALA A 2 23.13 -20.95 -37.00
N LEU A 3 21.90 -20.76 -37.51
CA LEU A 3 20.84 -20.16 -36.71
C LEU A 3 20.71 -21.04 -35.45
N MET A 4 21.05 -20.47 -34.29
CA MET A 4 20.76 -21.15 -33.04
C MET A 4 19.24 -21.32 -32.97
N ALA A 5 18.77 -22.53 -32.66
CA ALA A 5 17.36 -22.80 -32.50
C ALA A 5 16.80 -21.87 -31.41
N ARG A 6 15.63 -21.27 -31.64
CA ARG A 6 14.89 -20.45 -30.65
C ARG A 6 14.59 -21.30 -29.42
N LEU A 7 14.93 -20.81 -28.23
CA LEU A 7 14.70 -21.53 -26.98
C LEU A 7 13.36 -21.14 -26.38
N VAL A 8 12.84 -21.98 -25.47
CA VAL A 8 11.67 -21.66 -24.65
C VAL A 8 11.88 -20.34 -23.90
N ALA A 9 13.08 -20.08 -23.36
CA ALA A 9 13.44 -18.83 -22.73
C ALA A 9 13.32 -17.62 -23.67
N ASP A 10 13.71 -17.76 -24.97
CA ASP A 10 13.55 -16.67 -25.96
C ASP A 10 12.06 -16.33 -26.12
N GLN A 11 11.23 -17.36 -26.36
CA GLN A 11 9.78 -17.17 -26.53
C GLN A 11 9.10 -16.62 -25.26
N PHE A 12 9.55 -17.05 -24.06
CA PHE A 12 9.06 -16.55 -22.78
C PHE A 12 9.31 -15.04 -22.66
N ILE A 13 10.54 -14.59 -22.87
CA ILE A 13 10.90 -13.16 -22.79
C ILE A 13 10.21 -12.34 -23.89
N GLU A 14 10.10 -12.86 -25.11
CA GLU A 14 9.34 -12.21 -26.18
C GLU A 14 7.87 -11.98 -25.81
N THR A 15 7.24 -12.96 -25.13
CA THR A 15 5.86 -12.84 -24.66
C THR A 15 5.74 -11.74 -23.59
N LEU A 16 6.69 -11.64 -22.66
CA LEU A 16 6.70 -10.56 -21.65
C LEU A 16 6.89 -9.18 -22.30
N VAL A 17 7.76 -9.06 -23.30
CA VAL A 17 7.95 -7.83 -24.07
C VAL A 17 6.66 -7.44 -24.79
N ALA A 18 5.98 -8.40 -25.43
CA ALA A 18 4.70 -8.18 -26.10
C ALA A 18 3.58 -7.75 -25.10
N ALA A 19 3.65 -8.22 -23.84
CA ALA A 19 2.80 -7.78 -22.74
C ALA A 19 3.20 -6.41 -22.15
N GLY A 20 4.22 -5.75 -22.70
CA GLY A 20 4.65 -4.42 -22.29
C GLY A 20 5.52 -4.37 -21.05
N VAL A 21 6.01 -5.52 -20.56
CA VAL A 21 6.94 -5.61 -19.42
C VAL A 21 8.25 -4.91 -19.77
N LYS A 22 8.72 -4.03 -18.86
CA LYS A 22 9.96 -3.27 -19.04
C LYS A 22 11.08 -3.73 -18.13
N ARG A 23 10.73 -4.35 -17.00
CA ARG A 23 11.70 -4.83 -16.01
C ARG A 23 11.21 -6.06 -15.27
N ILE A 24 12.16 -6.81 -14.73
CA ILE A 24 11.93 -7.93 -13.82
C ILE A 24 12.77 -7.68 -12.58
N TYR A 25 12.15 -7.78 -11.42
CA TYR A 25 12.81 -7.67 -10.13
C TYR A 25 13.15 -9.07 -9.62
N GLY A 26 14.39 -9.32 -9.18
CA GLY A 26 14.74 -10.65 -8.69
C GLY A 26 16.20 -10.80 -8.29
N VAL A 27 16.50 -11.95 -7.72
CA VAL A 27 17.84 -12.46 -7.50
C VAL A 27 18.11 -13.53 -8.56
N VAL A 28 19.25 -13.43 -9.25
CA VAL A 28 19.66 -14.45 -10.23
C VAL A 28 20.00 -15.77 -9.55
N GLY A 29 19.81 -16.88 -10.26
CA GLY A 29 20.13 -18.22 -9.81
C GLY A 29 20.26 -19.15 -11.00
N ASP A 30 20.85 -20.33 -10.79
CA ASP A 30 21.12 -21.31 -11.85
C ASP A 30 19.86 -21.72 -12.63
N SER A 31 18.75 -21.91 -11.92
CA SER A 31 17.46 -22.24 -12.51
C SER A 31 16.83 -21.11 -13.35
N LEU A 32 17.35 -19.87 -13.26
CA LEU A 32 16.95 -18.71 -14.06
C LEU A 32 17.91 -18.40 -15.22
N ASN A 33 19.05 -19.12 -15.34
CA ASN A 33 20.12 -18.79 -16.30
C ASN A 33 19.63 -18.67 -17.75
N GLY A 34 18.69 -19.51 -18.16
CA GLY A 34 18.11 -19.44 -19.51
C GLY A 34 17.41 -18.11 -19.77
N LEU A 35 16.58 -17.65 -18.81
CA LEU A 35 15.84 -16.39 -18.93
C LEU A 35 16.78 -15.17 -18.85
N THR A 36 17.71 -15.18 -17.89
CA THR A 36 18.63 -14.04 -17.68
C THR A 36 19.61 -13.87 -18.86
N ASP A 37 20.05 -14.96 -19.50
CA ASP A 37 20.87 -14.86 -20.71
C ASP A 37 20.09 -14.24 -21.88
N VAL A 38 18.82 -14.60 -22.06
CA VAL A 38 17.97 -13.98 -23.07
C VAL A 38 17.79 -12.49 -22.81
N ILE A 39 17.49 -12.10 -21.56
CA ILE A 39 17.37 -10.69 -21.17
C ILE A 39 18.65 -9.93 -21.51
N ARG A 40 19.82 -10.48 -21.14
CA ARG A 40 21.14 -9.90 -21.46
C ARG A 40 21.37 -9.74 -22.97
N ARG A 41 21.01 -10.76 -23.79
CA ARG A 41 21.21 -10.72 -25.23
C ARG A 41 20.29 -9.74 -25.96
N ARG A 42 19.05 -9.63 -25.48
CA ARG A 42 18.02 -8.78 -26.10
C ARG A 42 18.10 -7.31 -25.65
N GLY A 43 18.29 -7.07 -24.36
CA GLY A 43 18.32 -5.73 -23.80
C GLY A 43 16.95 -5.01 -23.77
N ASP A 44 15.83 -5.70 -24.04
CA ASP A 44 14.47 -5.14 -24.06
C ASP A 44 13.87 -4.99 -22.68
N ILE A 45 14.31 -5.82 -21.73
CA ILE A 45 13.87 -5.88 -20.35
C ILE A 45 15.07 -5.62 -19.44
N GLU A 46 14.88 -4.73 -18.47
CA GLU A 46 15.85 -4.48 -17.41
C GLU A 46 15.70 -5.54 -16.31
N TRP A 47 16.82 -6.14 -15.86
CA TRP A 47 16.85 -6.94 -14.64
C TRP A 47 17.25 -6.07 -13.46
N VAL A 48 16.31 -5.78 -12.57
CA VAL A 48 16.59 -5.04 -11.33
C VAL A 48 17.04 -6.03 -10.27
N HIS A 49 18.34 -6.02 -9.99
CA HIS A 49 18.97 -6.96 -9.06
C HIS A 49 18.71 -6.53 -7.60
N VAL A 50 17.82 -7.21 -6.92
CA VAL A 50 17.56 -7.04 -5.48
C VAL A 50 18.48 -7.93 -4.64
N ARG A 51 18.51 -7.71 -3.31
CA ARG A 51 19.26 -8.55 -2.37
C ARG A 51 18.40 -9.63 -1.73
N HIS A 52 17.07 -9.47 -1.80
CA HIS A 52 16.11 -10.41 -1.25
C HIS A 52 14.85 -10.43 -2.14
N GLU A 53 14.32 -11.61 -2.46
CA GLU A 53 13.20 -11.75 -3.39
C GLU A 53 11.89 -11.17 -2.82
N GLU A 54 11.75 -11.06 -1.51
CA GLU A 54 10.64 -10.33 -0.89
C GLU A 54 10.63 -8.86 -1.34
N ALA A 55 11.81 -8.22 -1.39
CA ALA A 55 11.95 -6.87 -1.92
C ALA A 55 11.60 -6.80 -3.41
N ALA A 56 11.93 -7.85 -4.19
CA ALA A 56 11.52 -7.95 -5.60
C ALA A 56 10.00 -7.94 -5.75
N ALA A 57 9.31 -8.73 -4.95
CA ALA A 57 7.85 -8.82 -5.01
C ALA A 57 7.17 -7.51 -4.57
N PHE A 58 7.67 -6.84 -3.52
CA PHE A 58 7.19 -5.51 -3.13
C PHE A 58 7.48 -4.44 -4.19
N ALA A 59 8.65 -4.48 -4.84
CA ALA A 59 8.99 -3.54 -5.92
C ALA A 59 8.05 -3.73 -7.13
N ALA A 60 7.81 -4.98 -7.55
CA ALA A 60 6.85 -5.29 -8.60
C ALA A 60 5.43 -4.85 -8.22
N ALA A 61 5.00 -5.08 -6.97
CA ALA A 61 3.71 -4.61 -6.47
C ALA A 61 3.58 -3.08 -6.55
N ALA A 62 4.63 -2.33 -6.22
CA ALA A 62 4.64 -0.87 -6.31
C ALA A 62 4.58 -0.37 -7.76
N GLU A 63 5.32 -0.99 -8.69
CA GLU A 63 5.22 -0.69 -10.12
C GLU A 63 3.80 -0.93 -10.64
N ALA A 64 3.23 -2.10 -10.33
CA ALA A 64 1.87 -2.45 -10.73
C ALA A 64 0.82 -1.49 -10.13
N HIS A 65 1.00 -1.09 -8.85
CA HIS A 65 0.12 -0.13 -8.18
C HIS A 65 0.17 1.26 -8.84
N ALA A 66 1.38 1.72 -9.13
CA ALA A 66 1.59 3.08 -9.67
C ALA A 66 1.21 3.22 -11.14
N THR A 67 1.24 2.13 -11.91
CA THR A 67 0.98 2.12 -13.36
C THR A 67 -0.36 1.51 -13.75
N GLY A 68 -0.94 0.66 -12.91
CA GLY A 68 -2.07 -0.21 -13.26
C GLY A 68 -1.72 -1.33 -14.25
N LYS A 69 -0.45 -1.48 -14.64
CA LYS A 69 0.05 -2.43 -15.65
C LYS A 69 0.69 -3.64 -15.00
N LEU A 70 0.85 -4.71 -15.80
CA LEU A 70 1.56 -5.92 -15.37
C LEU A 70 3.00 -5.61 -15.00
N ALA A 71 3.40 -6.00 -13.78
CA ALA A 71 4.79 -6.01 -13.32
C ALA A 71 5.24 -7.45 -13.05
N VAL A 72 6.56 -7.67 -13.02
CA VAL A 72 7.12 -9.02 -12.93
C VAL A 72 8.20 -9.10 -11.87
N CYS A 73 8.15 -10.13 -11.04
CA CYS A 73 9.24 -10.53 -10.15
C CYS A 73 9.61 -11.99 -10.37
N ALA A 74 10.83 -12.36 -9.97
CA ALA A 74 11.35 -13.69 -10.16
C ALA A 74 12.14 -14.19 -8.95
N GLY A 75 11.99 -15.48 -8.63
CA GLY A 75 12.74 -16.21 -7.64
C GLY A 75 13.37 -17.47 -8.22
N SER A 76 14.60 -17.76 -7.82
CA SER A 76 15.25 -19.04 -8.09
C SER A 76 14.54 -20.18 -7.35
N CYS A 77 14.79 -21.43 -7.75
CA CYS A 77 14.17 -22.59 -7.11
C CYS A 77 14.47 -22.65 -5.60
N GLY A 78 13.58 -23.29 -4.84
CA GLY A 78 13.70 -23.43 -3.39
C GLY A 78 13.56 -22.12 -2.62
N PRO A 79 14.62 -21.66 -1.93
CA PRO A 79 14.55 -20.46 -1.07
C PRO A 79 14.08 -19.19 -1.78
N GLY A 80 14.51 -18.95 -3.03
CA GLY A 80 14.10 -17.78 -3.79
C GLY A 80 12.59 -17.71 -4.00
N ASN A 81 11.95 -18.84 -4.27
CA ASN A 81 10.51 -18.94 -4.38
C ASN A 81 9.80 -18.67 -3.04
N LEU A 82 10.35 -19.18 -1.92
CA LEU A 82 9.78 -18.96 -0.60
C LEU A 82 9.81 -17.48 -0.19
N HIS A 83 10.88 -16.78 -0.54
CA HIS A 83 11.03 -15.37 -0.21
C HIS A 83 10.03 -14.47 -0.95
N LEU A 84 9.56 -14.83 -2.15
CA LEU A 84 8.56 -14.05 -2.89
C LEU A 84 7.21 -13.94 -2.19
N ILE A 85 6.86 -14.91 -1.33
CA ILE A 85 5.48 -15.13 -0.86
C ILE A 85 4.89 -13.89 -0.19
N ASN A 86 5.59 -13.25 0.73
CA ASN A 86 5.05 -12.11 1.48
C ASN A 86 4.73 -10.92 0.58
N GLY A 87 5.64 -10.55 -0.32
CA GLY A 87 5.40 -9.46 -1.27
C GLY A 87 4.31 -9.80 -2.30
N LEU A 88 4.19 -11.06 -2.71
CA LEU A 88 3.10 -11.50 -3.59
C LEU A 88 1.74 -11.49 -2.87
N PHE A 89 1.68 -11.81 -1.57
CA PHE A 89 0.46 -11.60 -0.78
C PHE A 89 0.06 -10.13 -0.75
N ASP A 90 1.01 -9.21 -0.57
CA ASP A 90 0.71 -7.77 -0.61
C ASP A 90 0.15 -7.36 -1.97
N ALA A 91 0.79 -7.76 -3.07
CA ALA A 91 0.31 -7.49 -4.43
C ALA A 91 -1.11 -8.03 -4.66
N HIS A 92 -1.35 -9.29 -4.27
CA HIS A 92 -2.63 -9.95 -4.43
C HIS A 92 -3.74 -9.27 -3.62
N ARG A 93 -3.48 -8.95 -2.35
CA ARG A 93 -4.40 -8.23 -1.46
C ARG A 93 -4.62 -6.78 -1.92
N SER A 94 -3.58 -6.16 -2.45
CA SER A 94 -3.64 -4.82 -3.05
C SER A 94 -4.34 -4.78 -4.41
N ARG A 95 -4.63 -5.95 -4.99
CA ARG A 95 -5.35 -6.09 -6.27
C ARG A 95 -4.61 -5.41 -7.42
N VAL A 96 -3.31 -5.65 -7.49
CA VAL A 96 -2.45 -5.13 -8.56
C VAL A 96 -1.89 -6.27 -9.41
N PRO A 97 -1.80 -6.11 -10.74
CA PRO A 97 -1.40 -7.19 -11.64
C PRO A 97 0.11 -7.48 -11.53
N VAL A 98 0.47 -8.61 -10.94
CA VAL A 98 1.86 -9.07 -10.82
C VAL A 98 1.98 -10.50 -11.31
N LEU A 99 2.99 -10.76 -12.16
CA LEU A 99 3.41 -12.10 -12.54
C LEU A 99 4.66 -12.49 -11.74
N GLY A 100 4.54 -13.55 -10.94
CA GLY A 100 5.68 -14.21 -10.31
C GLY A 100 6.27 -15.29 -11.22
N ILE A 101 7.58 -15.23 -11.47
CA ILE A 101 8.33 -16.31 -12.12
C ILE A 101 8.99 -17.13 -11.03
N ALA A 102 8.48 -18.33 -10.79
CA ALA A 102 9.03 -19.28 -9.84
C ALA A 102 9.90 -20.30 -10.62
N ALA A 103 11.20 -20.10 -10.64
CA ALA A 103 12.05 -21.10 -11.27
C ALA A 103 11.99 -22.42 -10.48
N GLN A 104 12.22 -23.55 -11.17
CA GLN A 104 12.13 -24.89 -10.58
C GLN A 104 13.39 -25.69 -10.89
N ILE A 105 13.65 -26.70 -10.06
CA ILE A 105 14.69 -27.70 -10.24
C ILE A 105 14.53 -28.43 -11.59
N PRO A 106 15.54 -29.16 -12.09
CA PRO A 106 15.41 -29.92 -13.34
C PRO A 106 14.16 -30.80 -13.35
N SER A 107 13.45 -30.79 -14.47
CA SER A 107 12.14 -31.43 -14.62
C SER A 107 12.15 -32.94 -14.28
N ALA A 108 13.25 -33.64 -14.57
CA ALA A 108 13.44 -35.04 -14.27
C ALA A 108 13.59 -35.39 -12.79
N GLU A 109 13.90 -34.39 -11.97
CA GLU A 109 14.14 -34.54 -10.52
C GLU A 109 12.92 -34.17 -9.65
N ILE A 110 11.87 -33.62 -10.25
CA ILE A 110 10.65 -33.18 -9.54
C ILE A 110 9.95 -34.40 -8.94
N GLY A 111 9.70 -34.35 -7.63
CA GLY A 111 9.08 -35.42 -6.86
C GLY A 111 10.09 -36.40 -6.26
N GLY A 112 11.40 -36.21 -6.52
CA GLY A 112 12.48 -37.05 -6.02
C GLY A 112 13.06 -36.62 -4.67
N GLY A 113 12.64 -35.48 -4.10
CA GLY A 113 13.26 -34.88 -2.92
C GLY A 113 14.63 -34.24 -3.23
N TYR A 114 14.77 -33.73 -4.44
CA TYR A 114 16.01 -33.13 -4.93
C TYR A 114 16.37 -31.84 -4.19
N PHE A 115 17.65 -31.48 -4.23
CA PHE A 115 18.16 -30.23 -3.63
C PHE A 115 17.35 -29.01 -4.11
N GLN A 116 16.89 -28.17 -3.18
CA GLN A 116 16.03 -27.00 -3.42
C GLN A 116 14.65 -27.31 -4.02
N GLU A 117 14.18 -28.54 -3.98
CA GLU A 117 12.82 -28.83 -4.43
C GLU A 117 11.78 -28.14 -3.55
N THR A 118 10.85 -27.47 -4.20
CA THR A 118 9.62 -26.93 -3.61
C THR A 118 8.45 -27.18 -4.56
N HIS A 119 7.23 -26.98 -4.08
CA HIS A 119 6.02 -27.19 -4.88
C HIS A 119 5.31 -25.84 -5.10
N PRO A 120 5.69 -25.05 -6.13
CA PRO A 120 5.15 -23.71 -6.37
C PRO A 120 3.63 -23.67 -6.44
N GLN A 121 2.98 -24.64 -7.09
CA GLN A 121 1.52 -24.68 -7.19
C GLN A 121 0.83 -24.78 -5.82
N THR A 122 1.49 -25.36 -4.81
CA THR A 122 0.99 -25.39 -3.42
C THR A 122 1.37 -24.12 -2.67
N LEU A 123 2.63 -23.68 -2.81
CA LEU A 123 3.18 -22.53 -2.09
C LEU A 123 2.43 -21.21 -2.40
N PHE A 124 2.13 -20.98 -3.67
CA PHE A 124 1.52 -19.73 -4.12
C PHE A 124 -0.01 -19.77 -4.24
N LYS A 125 -0.64 -20.87 -3.86
CA LYS A 125 -2.09 -21.06 -4.00
C LYS A 125 -2.92 -19.97 -3.34
N GLU A 126 -2.52 -19.50 -2.16
CA GLU A 126 -3.28 -18.50 -1.41
C GLU A 126 -2.99 -17.05 -1.83
N CYS A 127 -1.86 -16.81 -2.48
CA CYS A 127 -1.46 -15.46 -2.91
C CYS A 127 -1.54 -15.24 -4.41
N SER A 128 -2.23 -16.12 -5.15
CA SER A 128 -2.40 -15.99 -6.60
C SER A 128 -3.77 -16.43 -7.07
N HIS A 129 -4.21 -15.92 -8.23
CA HIS A 129 -5.39 -16.39 -8.95
C HIS A 129 -5.06 -17.60 -9.83
N TYR A 130 -3.80 -17.73 -10.25
CA TYR A 130 -3.34 -18.77 -11.15
C TYR A 130 -1.89 -19.13 -10.78
N CYS A 131 -1.60 -20.42 -10.68
CA CYS A 131 -0.24 -20.92 -10.48
C CYS A 131 -0.07 -22.28 -11.14
N GLU A 132 0.73 -22.34 -12.21
CA GLU A 132 0.93 -23.56 -12.96
C GLU A 132 2.39 -23.83 -13.31
N LEU A 133 2.73 -25.12 -13.44
CA LEU A 133 4.03 -25.60 -13.87
C LEU A 133 4.08 -25.72 -15.39
N ILE A 134 5.07 -25.10 -16.00
CA ILE A 134 5.43 -25.31 -17.42
C ILE A 134 6.29 -26.57 -17.49
N SER A 135 5.66 -27.68 -17.84
CA SER A 135 6.31 -29.00 -17.85
C SER A 135 6.97 -29.38 -19.22
N SER A 136 6.67 -28.63 -20.28
CA SER A 136 7.20 -28.89 -21.62
C SER A 136 7.23 -27.62 -22.47
N PRO A 137 8.08 -27.59 -23.52
CA PRO A 137 8.13 -26.47 -24.46
C PRO A 137 6.78 -26.10 -25.08
N ASN A 138 5.99 -27.10 -25.49
CA ASN A 138 4.72 -26.88 -26.17
C ASN A 138 3.62 -26.30 -25.24
N GLN A 139 3.76 -26.51 -23.94
CA GLN A 139 2.84 -25.96 -22.95
C GLN A 139 3.13 -24.47 -22.64
N MET A 140 4.39 -24.06 -22.76
CA MET A 140 4.86 -22.76 -22.26
C MET A 140 4.08 -21.58 -22.81
N PRO A 141 3.89 -21.41 -24.12
CA PRO A 141 3.24 -20.21 -24.65
C PRO A 141 1.86 -19.99 -24.03
N ARG A 142 1.04 -21.04 -24.05
CA ARG A 142 -0.34 -20.99 -23.56
C ARG A 142 -0.40 -20.74 -22.05
N THR A 143 0.44 -21.41 -21.26
CA THR A 143 0.46 -21.26 -19.79
C THR A 143 0.84 -19.84 -19.39
N LEU A 144 1.87 -19.27 -20.02
CA LEU A 144 2.31 -17.91 -19.77
C LEU A 144 1.24 -16.89 -20.18
N GLU A 145 0.62 -17.05 -21.34
CA GLU A 145 -0.46 -16.19 -21.81
C GLU A 145 -1.69 -16.21 -20.88
N VAL A 146 -2.07 -17.39 -20.38
CA VAL A 146 -3.16 -17.52 -19.39
C VAL A 146 -2.76 -16.79 -18.10
N ALA A 147 -1.55 -17.01 -17.60
CA ALA A 147 -1.07 -16.35 -16.39
C ALA A 147 -1.11 -14.81 -16.49
N ILE A 148 -0.70 -14.26 -17.64
CA ILE A 148 -0.75 -12.82 -17.90
C ILE A 148 -2.20 -12.33 -17.88
N ARG A 149 -3.12 -13.01 -18.59
CA ARG A 149 -4.53 -12.63 -18.62
C ARG A 149 -5.20 -12.72 -17.25
N GLU A 150 -4.88 -13.74 -16.47
CA GLU A 150 -5.41 -13.91 -15.11
C GLU A 150 -4.92 -12.80 -14.17
N ALA A 151 -3.63 -12.43 -14.24
CA ALA A 151 -3.10 -11.33 -13.43
C ALA A 151 -3.78 -10.00 -13.77
N VAL A 152 -3.91 -9.68 -15.06
CA VAL A 152 -4.46 -8.41 -15.54
C VAL A 152 -5.98 -8.37 -15.36
N GLY A 153 -6.69 -9.41 -15.80
CA GLY A 153 -8.16 -9.45 -15.80
C GLY A 153 -8.75 -9.51 -14.40
N ASN A 154 -8.17 -10.30 -13.50
CA ASN A 154 -8.62 -10.40 -12.11
C ASN A 154 -8.01 -9.32 -11.19
N ARG A 155 -7.05 -8.53 -11.68
CA ARG A 155 -6.27 -7.57 -10.89
C ARG A 155 -5.71 -8.24 -9.64
N GLY A 156 -4.62 -8.99 -9.82
CA GLY A 156 -3.98 -9.74 -8.74
C GLY A 156 -2.74 -10.46 -9.24
N VAL A 157 -2.33 -11.48 -8.53
CA VAL A 157 -1.11 -12.23 -8.80
C VAL A 157 -1.41 -13.47 -9.61
N SER A 158 -0.55 -13.76 -10.58
CA SER A 158 -0.38 -15.08 -11.20
C SER A 158 1.06 -15.53 -11.05
N VAL A 159 1.29 -16.83 -10.98
CA VAL A 159 2.63 -17.41 -10.89
C VAL A 159 2.80 -18.47 -11.98
N VAL A 160 3.95 -18.47 -12.64
CA VAL A 160 4.37 -19.55 -13.50
C VAL A 160 5.63 -20.20 -12.93
N ALA A 161 5.58 -21.51 -12.73
CA ALA A 161 6.74 -22.29 -12.36
C ALA A 161 7.40 -22.84 -13.64
N ILE A 162 8.72 -22.67 -13.79
CA ILE A 162 9.45 -23.14 -14.95
C ILE A 162 10.76 -23.82 -14.55
N PRO A 163 10.96 -25.14 -14.89
CA PRO A 163 12.23 -25.79 -14.68
C PRO A 163 13.32 -25.19 -15.58
N GLY A 164 14.54 -25.06 -15.04
CA GLY A 164 15.65 -24.46 -15.76
C GLY A 164 16.04 -25.21 -17.04
N ASP A 165 15.92 -26.54 -17.03
CA ASP A 165 16.17 -27.40 -18.21
C ASP A 165 15.10 -27.24 -19.29
N VAL A 166 13.83 -27.07 -18.93
CA VAL A 166 12.73 -26.78 -19.86
C VAL A 166 12.94 -25.43 -20.55
N ALA A 167 13.37 -24.41 -19.80
CA ALA A 167 13.68 -23.10 -20.36
C ALA A 167 14.76 -23.12 -21.46
N LEU A 168 15.65 -24.08 -21.40
CA LEU A 168 16.75 -24.27 -22.36
C LEU A 168 16.43 -25.20 -23.54
N GLN A 169 15.24 -25.81 -23.57
CA GLN A 169 14.82 -26.65 -24.69
C GLN A 169 14.41 -25.79 -25.90
N ALA A 170 14.40 -26.42 -27.09
CA ALA A 170 13.92 -25.77 -28.31
C ALA A 170 12.45 -25.36 -28.14
N ALA A 171 12.13 -24.14 -28.50
CA ALA A 171 10.77 -23.60 -28.45
C ALA A 171 9.88 -24.24 -29.52
N ASP A 172 8.58 -24.22 -29.31
CA ASP A 172 7.59 -24.44 -30.36
C ASP A 172 7.68 -23.30 -31.41
N ASP A 173 7.41 -23.63 -32.67
CA ASP A 173 7.37 -22.68 -33.80
C ASP A 173 6.17 -21.70 -33.72
N ALA A 174 5.32 -21.83 -32.69
CA ALA A 174 4.17 -20.95 -32.49
C ALA A 174 4.58 -19.48 -32.39
N PRO A 175 3.88 -18.58 -33.09
CA PRO A 175 4.15 -17.16 -32.99
C PRO A 175 3.78 -16.64 -31.58
N VAL A 176 4.49 -15.60 -31.12
CA VAL A 176 4.14 -14.90 -29.88
C VAL A 176 2.79 -14.17 -30.04
N ALA A 177 1.92 -14.31 -29.07
CA ALA A 177 0.63 -13.61 -29.06
C ALA A 177 0.84 -12.08 -29.02
N GLY A 178 0.05 -11.37 -29.80
CA GLY A 178 0.09 -9.90 -29.79
C GLY A 178 -0.47 -9.32 -28.50
N SER A 179 -0.10 -8.08 -28.20
CA SER A 179 -0.50 -7.35 -26.97
C SER A 179 -2.02 -7.35 -26.73
N ALA A 180 -2.83 -7.23 -27.78
CA ALA A 180 -4.30 -7.25 -27.67
C ALA A 180 -4.85 -8.59 -27.14
N SER A 181 -4.15 -9.69 -27.39
CA SER A 181 -4.51 -11.03 -26.87
C SER A 181 -4.01 -11.26 -25.45
N LEU A 182 -2.88 -10.63 -25.09
CA LEU A 182 -2.24 -10.78 -23.79
C LEU A 182 -2.87 -9.87 -22.71
N LEU A 183 -3.30 -8.67 -23.12
CA LEU A 183 -3.78 -7.63 -22.23
C LEU A 183 -5.26 -7.33 -22.53
N PRO A 184 -6.20 -8.10 -21.96
CA PRO A 184 -7.62 -7.83 -22.16
C PRO A 184 -7.98 -6.45 -21.61
N PRO A 185 -8.96 -5.77 -22.22
CA PRO A 185 -9.48 -4.51 -21.67
C PRO A 185 -10.10 -4.75 -20.29
N VAL A 186 -9.93 -3.78 -19.39
CA VAL A 186 -10.57 -3.82 -18.07
C VAL A 186 -12.08 -3.56 -18.28
N PRO A 187 -12.96 -4.46 -17.81
CA PRO A 187 -14.40 -4.27 -17.96
C PRO A 187 -14.88 -3.01 -17.25
N GLN A 188 -15.70 -2.20 -17.93
CA GLN A 188 -16.45 -1.10 -17.33
C GLN A 188 -17.85 -1.61 -16.99
N VAL A 189 -18.10 -1.80 -15.69
CA VAL A 189 -19.35 -2.35 -15.19
C VAL A 189 -20.29 -1.21 -14.81
N LYS A 190 -21.38 -1.04 -15.56
CA LYS A 190 -22.46 -0.12 -15.25
C LYS A 190 -23.62 -0.90 -14.63
N PRO A 191 -24.19 -0.46 -13.48
CA PRO A 191 -25.33 -1.11 -12.86
C PRO A 191 -26.57 -1.10 -13.77
N ALA A 192 -27.47 -2.05 -13.54
CA ALA A 192 -28.76 -2.07 -14.22
C ALA A 192 -29.59 -0.84 -13.83
N GLU A 193 -30.47 -0.40 -14.74
CA GLU A 193 -31.31 0.80 -14.53
C GLU A 193 -32.19 0.68 -13.28
N GLN A 194 -32.71 -0.52 -13.01
CA GLN A 194 -33.51 -0.79 -11.82
C GLN A 194 -32.71 -0.60 -10.54
N GLU A 195 -31.46 -1.09 -10.49
CA GLU A 195 -30.57 -0.93 -9.33
C GLU A 195 -30.24 0.55 -9.11
N LEU A 196 -29.99 1.30 -10.19
CA LEU A 196 -29.75 2.75 -10.12
C LEU A 196 -30.97 3.51 -9.60
N ARG A 197 -32.19 3.14 -10.02
CA ARG A 197 -33.43 3.74 -9.50
C ARG A 197 -33.63 3.42 -8.02
N GLN A 198 -33.37 2.20 -7.58
CA GLN A 198 -33.43 1.81 -6.17
C GLN A 198 -32.42 2.59 -5.33
N LEU A 199 -31.17 2.73 -5.82
CA LEU A 199 -30.13 3.50 -5.17
C LEU A 199 -30.51 4.98 -5.07
N ALA A 200 -31.03 5.56 -6.16
CA ALA A 200 -31.53 6.94 -6.15
C ALA A 200 -32.66 7.14 -5.16
N ALA A 201 -33.64 6.22 -5.12
CA ALA A 201 -34.75 6.29 -4.18
C ALA A 201 -34.28 6.24 -2.73
N LEU A 202 -33.30 5.37 -2.42
CA LEU A 202 -32.70 5.27 -1.09
C LEU A 202 -32.01 6.59 -0.70
N LEU A 203 -31.16 7.13 -1.55
CA LEU A 203 -30.42 8.37 -1.29
C LEU A 203 -31.33 9.61 -1.22
N ASN A 204 -32.34 9.68 -2.07
CA ASN A 204 -33.32 10.77 -2.06
C ASN A 204 -34.16 10.79 -0.78
N SER A 205 -34.43 9.62 -0.19
CA SER A 205 -35.22 9.50 1.05
C SER A 205 -34.42 9.78 2.31
N GLY A 206 -33.09 9.72 2.28
CA GLY A 206 -32.24 10.05 3.43
C GLY A 206 -32.20 11.55 3.69
N SER A 207 -32.19 11.94 4.95
CA SER A 207 -31.98 13.33 5.36
C SER A 207 -30.51 13.64 5.59
N ARG A 208 -29.77 12.70 6.19
CA ARG A 208 -28.34 12.80 6.52
C ARG A 208 -27.58 11.69 5.81
N VAL A 209 -27.22 11.94 4.56
CA VAL A 209 -26.42 10.99 3.77
C VAL A 209 -24.94 11.22 4.05
N THR A 210 -24.19 10.16 4.35
CA THR A 210 -22.73 10.16 4.39
C THR A 210 -22.18 9.22 3.32
N VAL A 211 -21.08 9.62 2.67
CA VAL A 211 -20.42 8.79 1.64
C VAL A 211 -19.09 8.28 2.18
N LEU A 212 -18.90 6.95 2.21
CA LEU A 212 -17.64 6.31 2.54
C LEU A 212 -16.92 5.89 1.25
N CYS A 213 -15.78 6.51 0.97
CA CYS A 213 -15.00 6.35 -0.25
C CYS A 213 -13.77 5.47 -0.02
N GLY A 214 -13.60 4.44 -0.85
CA GLY A 214 -12.42 3.58 -0.84
C GLY A 214 -11.52 3.75 -2.07
N GLY A 215 -10.60 2.81 -2.26
CA GLY A 215 -9.69 2.79 -3.41
C GLY A 215 -10.39 2.64 -4.76
N GLY A 216 -11.62 2.11 -4.79
CA GLY A 216 -12.42 2.05 -6.02
C GLY A 216 -12.92 3.41 -6.54
N CYS A 217 -12.67 4.50 -5.80
CA CYS A 217 -12.93 5.87 -6.24
C CYS A 217 -11.84 6.43 -7.17
N GLU A 218 -10.82 5.64 -7.51
CA GLU A 218 -9.80 6.03 -8.49
C GLU A 218 -10.44 6.52 -9.79
N GLY A 219 -10.02 7.70 -10.27
CA GLY A 219 -10.53 8.31 -11.49
C GLY A 219 -11.95 8.89 -11.43
N ALA A 220 -12.58 8.94 -10.24
CA ALA A 220 -13.95 9.44 -10.06
C ALA A 220 -14.06 10.77 -9.31
N HIS A 221 -12.95 11.47 -9.08
CA HIS A 221 -12.91 12.65 -8.22
C HIS A 221 -13.91 13.75 -8.61
N ASP A 222 -13.98 14.08 -9.90
CA ASP A 222 -14.92 15.06 -10.46
C ASP A 222 -16.40 14.70 -10.17
N LEU A 223 -16.73 13.42 -10.30
CA LEU A 223 -18.07 12.90 -10.04
C LEU A 223 -18.36 12.82 -8.53
N LEU A 224 -17.36 12.55 -7.70
CA LEU A 224 -17.52 12.65 -6.25
C LEU A 224 -17.89 14.08 -5.83
N LEU A 225 -17.22 15.09 -6.37
CA LEU A 225 -17.58 16.49 -6.10
C LEU A 225 -19.03 16.79 -6.50
N ALA A 226 -19.44 16.34 -7.70
CA ALA A 226 -20.81 16.51 -8.18
C ALA A 226 -21.85 15.77 -7.30
N LEU A 227 -21.49 14.58 -6.80
CA LEU A 227 -22.32 13.80 -5.87
C LEU A 227 -22.46 14.51 -4.52
N GLY A 228 -21.36 15.02 -3.96
CA GLY A 228 -21.34 15.77 -2.71
C GLY A 228 -22.19 17.04 -2.79
N GLU A 229 -22.09 17.76 -3.90
CA GLU A 229 -22.92 18.94 -4.15
C GLU A 229 -24.40 18.58 -4.23
N ARG A 230 -24.74 17.51 -4.98
CA ARG A 230 -26.13 17.06 -5.19
C ARG A 230 -26.79 16.61 -3.89
N LEU A 231 -26.06 15.88 -3.05
CA LEU A 231 -26.58 15.29 -1.81
C LEU A 231 -26.31 16.16 -0.57
N LYS A 232 -25.51 17.22 -0.67
CA LYS A 232 -25.00 18.00 0.49
C LYS A 232 -24.44 17.07 1.57
N SER A 233 -23.66 16.06 1.16
CA SER A 233 -23.21 14.98 2.02
C SER A 233 -21.72 15.10 2.36
N PRO A 234 -21.33 14.86 3.62
CA PRO A 234 -19.92 14.69 3.98
C PRO A 234 -19.36 13.42 3.32
N MET A 235 -18.10 13.50 2.89
CA MET A 235 -17.33 12.39 2.37
C MET A 235 -16.27 11.96 3.38
N VAL A 236 -16.33 10.70 3.75
CA VAL A 236 -15.33 10.05 4.59
C VAL A 236 -14.53 9.11 3.71
N HIS A 237 -13.24 9.03 3.90
CA HIS A 237 -12.43 8.10 3.10
C HIS A 237 -11.70 7.06 3.97
N THR A 238 -11.36 5.94 3.35
CA THR A 238 -10.40 4.97 3.89
C THR A 238 -8.98 5.43 3.55
N LEU A 239 -7.96 4.80 4.12
CA LEU A 239 -6.58 5.14 3.78
C LEU A 239 -6.28 4.99 2.28
N ARG A 240 -6.79 3.94 1.63
CA ARG A 240 -6.66 3.75 0.18
C ARG A 240 -7.53 4.68 -0.66
N GLY A 241 -8.54 5.31 -0.05
CA GLY A 241 -9.36 6.34 -0.70
C GLY A 241 -8.72 7.73 -0.64
N LYS A 242 -7.76 7.96 0.28
CA LYS A 242 -7.18 9.25 0.57
C LYS A 242 -6.68 9.99 -0.69
N GLU A 243 -5.87 9.34 -1.51
CA GLU A 243 -5.28 9.96 -2.71
C GLU A 243 -6.30 10.31 -3.81
N HIS A 244 -7.51 9.76 -3.74
CA HIS A 244 -8.58 9.97 -4.72
C HIS A 244 -9.63 10.98 -4.25
N VAL A 245 -9.73 11.24 -2.95
CA VAL A 245 -10.86 11.97 -2.33
C VAL A 245 -10.45 13.27 -1.66
N GLU A 246 -9.34 13.30 -0.92
CA GLU A 246 -8.98 14.39 0.01
C GLU A 246 -8.76 15.75 -0.66
N TRP A 247 -8.14 15.78 -1.83
CA TRP A 247 -7.66 17.02 -2.44
C TRP A 247 -8.76 17.84 -3.08
N SER A 248 -8.71 19.17 -2.92
CA SER A 248 -9.67 20.13 -3.50
C SER A 248 -11.13 19.70 -3.36
N ASN A 249 -11.49 19.05 -2.26
CA ASN A 249 -12.82 18.49 -2.00
C ASN A 249 -13.47 19.18 -0.80
N PRO A 250 -14.46 20.08 -1.01
CA PRO A 250 -15.13 20.77 0.08
C PRO A 250 -16.08 19.87 0.90
N TYR A 251 -16.29 18.64 0.48
CA TYR A 251 -17.12 17.64 1.16
C TYR A 251 -16.30 16.66 1.99
N ASP A 252 -14.96 16.65 1.84
CA ASP A 252 -14.09 15.78 2.62
C ASP A 252 -14.12 16.20 4.10
N VAL A 253 -14.34 15.20 4.96
CA VAL A 253 -14.35 15.35 6.41
C VAL A 253 -13.37 14.41 7.10
N GLY A 254 -12.40 13.93 6.34
CA GLY A 254 -11.29 13.13 6.80
C GLY A 254 -11.56 11.62 6.77
N MET A 255 -10.60 10.89 7.29
CA MET A 255 -10.53 9.44 7.24
C MET A 255 -11.24 8.80 8.44
N THR A 256 -11.88 7.65 8.23
CA THR A 256 -12.35 6.77 9.31
C THR A 256 -11.34 5.68 9.63
N GLY A 257 -11.62 4.91 10.69
CA GLY A 257 -10.81 3.78 11.15
C GLY A 257 -9.86 4.14 12.27
N LEU A 258 -9.09 3.16 12.76
CA LEU A 258 -8.25 3.27 13.96
C LEU A 258 -7.28 4.46 13.93
N ILE A 259 -6.74 4.77 12.76
CA ILE A 259 -5.80 5.87 12.54
C ILE A 259 -6.46 7.13 11.98
N GLY A 260 -7.79 7.12 11.86
CA GLY A 260 -8.59 8.19 11.26
C GLY A 260 -8.83 9.39 12.16
N PHE A 261 -9.77 10.21 11.72
CA PHE A 261 -10.21 11.45 12.39
C PHE A 261 -11.55 11.22 13.10
N SER A 262 -11.74 11.86 14.25
CA SER A 262 -13.04 11.84 14.95
C SER A 262 -14.17 12.34 14.05
N SER A 263 -13.92 13.34 13.20
CA SER A 263 -14.90 13.88 12.26
C SER A 263 -15.42 12.84 11.27
N GLY A 264 -14.54 12.06 10.62
CA GLY A 264 -14.94 10.99 9.72
C GLY A 264 -15.72 9.88 10.43
N TYR A 265 -15.28 9.51 11.64
CA TYR A 265 -15.97 8.52 12.46
C TYR A 265 -17.40 8.96 12.82
N TYR A 266 -17.57 10.16 13.39
CA TYR A 266 -18.89 10.64 13.79
C TYR A 266 -19.79 10.97 12.62
N ALA A 267 -19.26 11.45 11.47
CA ALA A 267 -20.06 11.65 10.27
C ALA A 267 -20.70 10.34 9.77
N MET A 268 -20.00 9.20 9.95
CA MET A 268 -20.57 7.89 9.64
C MET A 268 -21.63 7.44 10.67
N LEU A 269 -21.44 7.73 11.96
CA LEU A 269 -22.39 7.31 12.98
C LEU A 269 -23.67 8.15 12.98
N ASP A 270 -23.58 9.43 12.63
CA ASP A 270 -24.69 10.38 12.69
C ASP A 270 -25.55 10.38 11.43
N CYS A 271 -25.25 9.56 10.43
CA CYS A 271 -26.04 9.48 9.19
C CYS A 271 -27.28 8.60 9.35
N ASP A 272 -28.27 8.80 8.51
CA ASP A 272 -29.44 7.92 8.32
C ASP A 272 -29.30 7.04 7.05
N VAL A 273 -28.41 7.45 6.12
CA VAL A 273 -28.01 6.66 4.97
C VAL A 273 -26.51 6.72 4.79
N LEU A 274 -25.87 5.56 4.79
CA LEU A 274 -24.44 5.41 4.45
C LEU A 274 -24.32 4.84 3.03
N LEU A 275 -23.68 5.60 2.13
CA LEU A 275 -23.29 5.13 0.81
C LEU A 275 -21.83 4.72 0.80
N MET A 276 -21.54 3.45 0.59
CA MET A 276 -20.20 2.92 0.45
C MET A 276 -19.80 2.82 -1.02
N LEU A 277 -18.71 3.47 -1.40
CA LEU A 277 -18.20 3.51 -2.78
C LEU A 277 -16.84 2.84 -2.90
N GLY A 278 -16.76 1.71 -3.58
CA GLY A 278 -15.51 1.03 -3.91
C GLY A 278 -14.66 0.68 -2.70
N THR A 279 -15.29 0.20 -1.64
CA THR A 279 -14.62 -0.16 -0.38
C THR A 279 -15.22 -1.41 0.26
N ASP A 280 -14.34 -2.25 0.80
CA ASP A 280 -14.67 -3.31 1.75
C ASP A 280 -13.91 -3.10 3.07
N PHE A 281 -13.87 -1.86 3.57
CA PHE A 281 -13.18 -1.45 4.80
C PHE A 281 -13.44 -2.44 5.94
N PRO A 282 -12.37 -3.05 6.55
CA PRO A 282 -12.54 -4.29 7.30
C PRO A 282 -13.05 -4.13 8.74
N TYR A 283 -12.94 -2.94 9.32
CA TYR A 283 -13.13 -2.73 10.75
C TYR A 283 -14.60 -2.45 11.08
N ARG A 284 -15.34 -3.51 11.46
CA ARG A 284 -16.78 -3.46 11.72
C ARG A 284 -17.21 -2.46 12.78
N GLN A 285 -16.37 -2.23 13.80
CA GLN A 285 -16.66 -1.30 14.89
C GLN A 285 -16.75 0.17 14.47
N PHE A 286 -16.33 0.52 13.26
CA PHE A 286 -16.42 1.88 12.74
C PHE A 286 -17.64 2.11 11.83
N TYR A 287 -18.43 1.07 11.56
CA TYR A 287 -19.70 1.22 10.85
C TYR A 287 -20.81 1.64 11.81
N PRO A 288 -21.84 2.34 11.32
CA PRO A 288 -22.99 2.65 12.15
C PRO A 288 -23.70 1.36 12.60
N HIS A 289 -24.00 1.29 13.89
CA HIS A 289 -24.73 0.18 14.51
C HIS A 289 -26.00 0.74 15.15
N GLY A 290 -27.12 0.75 14.44
CA GLY A 290 -28.36 1.27 15.01
C GLY A 290 -29.57 0.94 14.16
N ALA A 291 -30.72 0.73 14.82
CA ALA A 291 -31.99 0.63 14.14
C ALA A 291 -32.30 1.98 13.44
N GLY A 292 -32.36 1.97 12.12
CA GLY A 292 -32.74 3.14 11.32
C GLY A 292 -31.68 3.67 10.37
N VAL A 293 -30.42 3.23 10.45
CA VAL A 293 -29.41 3.55 9.42
C VAL A 293 -29.52 2.53 8.29
N ARG A 294 -29.64 3.03 7.07
CA ARG A 294 -29.65 2.19 5.86
C ARG A 294 -28.32 2.29 5.15
N ILE A 295 -27.80 1.16 4.68
CA ILE A 295 -26.49 1.08 4.04
C ILE A 295 -26.65 0.62 2.59
N ALA A 296 -26.17 1.44 1.65
CA ALA A 296 -25.97 1.04 0.26
C ALA A 296 -24.49 0.84 -0.02
N GLN A 297 -24.16 -0.20 -0.78
CA GLN A 297 -22.76 -0.48 -1.16
C GLN A 297 -22.67 -0.65 -2.67
N VAL A 298 -21.76 0.11 -3.29
CA VAL A 298 -21.35 0.00 -4.69
C VAL A 298 -19.95 -0.59 -4.74
N ASP A 299 -19.79 -1.73 -5.38
CA ASP A 299 -18.48 -2.36 -5.61
C ASP A 299 -18.49 -3.11 -6.94
N VAL A 300 -17.39 -3.09 -7.68
CA VAL A 300 -17.25 -3.83 -8.94
C VAL A 300 -17.18 -5.34 -8.70
N ARG A 301 -16.88 -5.77 -7.48
CA ARG A 301 -16.79 -7.16 -7.06
C ARG A 301 -18.01 -7.54 -6.21
N ALA A 302 -18.93 -8.32 -6.79
CA ALA A 302 -20.15 -8.75 -6.11
C ALA A 302 -19.89 -9.42 -4.75
N GLN A 303 -18.78 -10.18 -4.60
CA GLN A 303 -18.42 -10.86 -3.36
C GLN A 303 -18.00 -9.93 -2.22
N ASN A 304 -17.79 -8.63 -2.48
CA ASN A 304 -17.49 -7.65 -1.42
C ASN A 304 -18.76 -7.08 -0.80
N ILE A 305 -19.89 -7.14 -1.52
CA ILE A 305 -21.16 -6.57 -1.06
C ILE A 305 -21.64 -7.34 0.17
N GLY A 306 -21.96 -6.61 1.25
CA GLY A 306 -22.42 -7.18 2.51
C GLY A 306 -21.34 -7.88 3.36
N ARG A 307 -20.10 -7.95 2.90
CA ARG A 307 -19.03 -8.65 3.61
C ARG A 307 -18.71 -8.05 4.99
N ARG A 308 -18.83 -6.73 5.15
CA ARG A 308 -18.38 -6.00 6.33
C ARG A 308 -19.51 -5.45 7.19
N ALA A 309 -20.60 -5.05 6.57
CA ALA A 309 -21.80 -4.57 7.22
C ALA A 309 -23.01 -5.19 6.54
N GLN A 310 -24.11 -5.31 7.26
CA GLN A 310 -25.39 -5.64 6.64
C GLN A 310 -25.80 -4.48 5.75
N VAL A 311 -26.04 -4.74 4.46
CA VAL A 311 -26.43 -3.72 3.48
C VAL A 311 -27.91 -3.89 3.13
N ASP A 312 -28.60 -2.76 2.99
CA ASP A 312 -29.99 -2.73 2.52
C ASP A 312 -30.08 -2.79 1.00
N LEU A 313 -29.02 -2.29 0.33
CA LEU A 313 -28.92 -2.31 -1.12
C LEU A 313 -27.47 -2.55 -1.57
N GLY A 314 -27.24 -3.63 -2.31
CA GLY A 314 -25.99 -3.90 -3.00
C GLY A 314 -26.12 -3.57 -4.48
N VAL A 315 -25.13 -2.90 -5.04
CA VAL A 315 -25.06 -2.52 -6.46
C VAL A 315 -23.71 -2.92 -7.02
N VAL A 316 -23.71 -3.72 -8.10
CA VAL A 316 -22.47 -4.13 -8.77
C VAL A 316 -22.14 -3.15 -9.88
N GLY A 317 -21.04 -2.39 -9.73
CA GLY A 317 -20.60 -1.42 -10.71
C GLY A 317 -19.30 -0.70 -10.34
N ASN A 318 -18.64 -0.15 -11.34
CA ASN A 318 -17.55 0.78 -11.09
C ASN A 318 -18.10 2.08 -10.49
N VAL A 319 -17.35 2.70 -9.60
CA VAL A 319 -17.78 3.92 -8.91
C VAL A 319 -18.06 5.05 -9.90
N ARG A 320 -17.17 5.27 -10.88
CA ARG A 320 -17.31 6.33 -11.86
C ARG A 320 -18.60 6.17 -12.69
N GLU A 321 -18.78 5.02 -13.32
CA GLU A 321 -19.93 4.71 -14.17
C GLU A 321 -21.25 4.71 -13.39
N THR A 322 -21.19 4.29 -12.12
CA THR A 322 -22.36 4.31 -11.24
C THR A 322 -22.75 5.74 -10.89
N ILE A 323 -21.83 6.59 -10.46
CA ILE A 323 -22.15 7.98 -10.09
C ILE A 323 -22.65 8.77 -11.31
N GLU A 324 -22.00 8.62 -12.47
CA GLU A 324 -22.41 9.28 -13.72
C GLU A 324 -23.87 8.95 -14.08
N ALA A 325 -24.24 7.67 -14.00
CA ALA A 325 -25.61 7.24 -14.28
C ALA A 325 -26.61 7.59 -13.17
N LEU A 326 -26.15 7.73 -11.92
CA LEU A 326 -26.98 8.03 -10.76
C LEU A 326 -27.34 9.51 -10.64
N LEU A 327 -26.40 10.41 -10.96
CA LEU A 327 -26.57 11.87 -10.77
C LEU A 327 -27.88 12.44 -11.38
N PRO A 328 -28.32 12.04 -12.59
CA PRO A 328 -29.58 12.53 -13.16
C PRO A 328 -30.83 12.09 -12.38
N LEU A 329 -30.74 10.99 -11.60
CA LEU A 329 -31.86 10.43 -10.84
C LEU A 329 -31.96 11.01 -9.42
N LEU A 330 -30.93 11.75 -8.98
CA LEU A 330 -30.88 12.34 -7.65
C LEU A 330 -31.58 13.71 -7.61
N VAL A 331 -32.37 13.89 -6.56
CA VAL A 331 -32.97 15.19 -6.22
C VAL A 331 -31.91 16.01 -5.47
N ALA A 332 -31.68 17.25 -5.89
CA ALA A 332 -30.76 18.16 -5.20
C ALA A 332 -31.28 18.50 -3.81
N LYS A 333 -30.49 18.18 -2.79
CA LYS A 333 -30.81 18.53 -1.40
C LYS A 333 -30.51 20.00 -1.12
N ARG A 334 -31.32 20.61 -0.26
CA ARG A 334 -31.17 22.01 0.17
C ARG A 334 -30.57 22.12 1.58
N ASP A 335 -30.89 21.17 2.43
CA ASP A 335 -30.36 21.12 3.80
C ASP A 335 -28.93 20.59 3.78
N ASP A 336 -27.99 21.40 4.26
CA ASP A 336 -26.57 21.07 4.38
C ASP A 336 -26.11 20.99 5.86
N SER A 337 -27.05 20.95 6.80
CA SER A 337 -26.77 20.99 8.23
C SER A 337 -25.82 19.85 8.66
N HIS A 338 -26.06 18.63 8.15
CA HIS A 338 -25.20 17.46 8.40
C HIS A 338 -23.77 17.65 7.85
N LEU A 339 -23.64 18.15 6.61
CA LEU A 339 -22.35 18.47 6.00
C LEU A 339 -21.64 19.58 6.77
N SER A 340 -22.34 20.66 7.09
CA SER A 340 -21.78 21.82 7.78
C SER A 340 -21.25 21.43 9.16
N GLN A 341 -22.00 20.63 9.93
CA GLN A 341 -21.56 20.11 11.23
C GLN A 341 -20.33 19.22 11.11
N ALA A 342 -20.31 18.31 10.14
CA ALA A 342 -19.17 17.42 9.91
C ALA A 342 -17.91 18.20 9.49
N ARG A 343 -18.05 19.23 8.65
CA ARG A 343 -16.95 20.13 8.24
C ARG A 343 -16.40 20.95 9.39
N GLU A 344 -17.25 21.48 10.26
CA GLU A 344 -16.81 22.21 11.46
C GLU A 344 -16.00 21.28 12.38
N HIS A 345 -16.50 20.07 12.60
CA HIS A 345 -15.78 19.05 13.37
C HIS A 345 -14.43 18.73 12.72
N TYR A 346 -14.38 18.52 11.40
CA TYR A 346 -13.13 18.26 10.68
C TYR A 346 -12.14 19.42 10.80
N ALA A 347 -12.61 20.66 10.63
CA ALA A 347 -11.76 21.83 10.78
C ALA A 347 -11.17 21.93 12.20
N LYS A 348 -11.92 21.58 13.24
CA LYS A 348 -11.44 21.53 14.63
C LYS A 348 -10.40 20.41 14.81
N ALA A 349 -10.70 19.20 14.35
CA ALA A 349 -9.79 18.07 14.43
C ALA A 349 -8.48 18.34 13.66
N ARG A 350 -8.58 18.96 12.48
CA ARG A 350 -7.42 19.33 11.66
C ARG A 350 -6.55 20.39 12.32
N ARG A 351 -7.15 21.43 12.94
CA ARG A 351 -6.39 22.43 13.71
C ARG A 351 -5.62 21.77 14.84
N SER A 352 -6.28 20.95 15.67
CA SER A 352 -5.60 20.26 16.77
C SER A 352 -4.41 19.40 16.30
N LEU A 353 -4.52 18.71 15.17
CA LEU A 353 -3.40 17.93 14.61
C LEU A 353 -2.30 18.82 14.05
N ASN A 354 -2.64 19.96 13.43
CA ASN A 354 -1.66 20.91 12.94
C ASN A 354 -0.87 21.54 14.10
N ASP A 355 -1.56 21.92 15.19
CA ASP A 355 -0.92 22.45 16.40
C ASP A 355 0.09 21.45 16.98
N LEU A 356 -0.24 20.15 16.97
CA LEU A 356 0.67 19.08 17.39
C LEU A 356 1.87 18.89 16.45
N ALA A 357 1.80 19.33 15.21
CA ALA A 357 2.87 19.24 14.22
C ALA A 357 3.71 20.51 14.14
N GLU A 358 3.43 21.54 14.93
CA GLU A 358 4.26 22.74 15.02
C GLU A 358 5.43 22.51 15.97
N VAL A 359 6.63 22.88 15.52
CA VAL A 359 7.84 22.82 16.33
C VAL A 359 7.83 24.00 17.30
N SER A 360 7.73 23.72 18.59
CA SER A 360 7.85 24.74 19.63
C SER A 360 9.31 24.90 20.08
N PRO A 361 9.83 26.12 20.28
CA PRO A 361 11.18 26.33 20.84
C PRO A 361 11.39 25.73 22.24
N ARG A 362 10.29 25.39 22.92
CA ARG A 362 10.32 24.74 24.23
C ARG A 362 10.48 23.22 24.15
N LEU A 363 10.15 22.61 22.99
CA LEU A 363 10.24 21.18 22.76
C LEU A 363 11.69 20.81 22.45
N ARG A 364 12.27 19.95 23.29
CA ARG A 364 13.61 19.36 23.04
C ARG A 364 13.53 18.00 22.34
N ARG A 365 12.34 17.55 21.95
CA ARG A 365 12.12 16.22 21.36
C ARG A 365 11.47 16.35 20.00
N ILE A 366 11.88 15.52 19.07
CA ILE A 366 11.26 15.43 17.76
C ILE A 366 10.05 14.50 17.86
N HIS A 367 8.88 15.04 17.57
CA HIS A 367 7.67 14.24 17.40
C HIS A 367 7.56 13.77 15.95
N PRO A 368 7.11 12.52 15.68
CA PRO A 368 7.06 11.98 14.31
C PRO A 368 6.27 12.84 13.33
N GLN A 369 5.19 13.48 13.80
CA GLN A 369 4.37 14.38 12.99
C GLN A 369 5.12 15.60 12.47
N HIS A 370 6.15 16.07 13.17
CA HIS A 370 7.00 17.17 12.68
C HIS A 370 7.72 16.75 11.39
N ILE A 371 8.28 15.54 11.36
CA ILE A 371 8.95 14.97 10.18
C ILE A 371 7.95 14.77 9.04
N ALA A 372 6.80 14.15 9.31
CA ALA A 372 5.79 13.88 8.29
C ALA A 372 5.22 15.16 7.68
N LYS A 373 4.99 16.20 8.50
CA LYS A 373 4.53 17.51 8.03
C LYS A 373 5.60 18.21 7.20
N ALA A 374 6.85 18.26 7.66
CA ALA A 374 7.95 18.87 6.93
C ALA A 374 8.16 18.20 5.55
N LEU A 375 8.05 16.86 5.49
CA LEU A 375 8.08 16.12 4.23
C LEU A 375 6.90 16.49 3.33
N SER A 376 5.69 16.55 3.88
CA SER A 376 4.50 16.92 3.11
C SER A 376 4.60 18.33 2.53
N ASP A 377 5.10 19.29 3.31
CA ASP A 377 5.20 20.69 2.90
C ASP A 377 6.28 20.91 1.84
N GLN A 378 7.40 20.18 1.90
CA GLN A 378 8.57 20.38 1.05
C GLN A 378 8.67 19.40 -0.14
N ALA A 379 7.93 18.29 -0.11
CA ALA A 379 7.96 17.32 -1.20
C ALA A 379 7.42 17.88 -2.51
N ALA A 380 7.94 17.38 -3.63
CA ALA A 380 7.48 17.73 -4.96
C ALA A 380 5.96 17.53 -5.12
N ALA A 381 5.37 18.35 -6.00
CA ALA A 381 3.92 18.31 -6.24
C ALA A 381 3.42 16.96 -6.79
N ASP A 382 4.31 16.16 -7.38
CA ASP A 382 4.02 14.84 -7.93
C ASP A 382 4.81 13.71 -7.23
N ALA A 383 5.29 13.96 -6.00
CA ALA A 383 6.03 12.96 -5.23
C ALA A 383 5.24 11.66 -5.05
N ILE A 384 5.97 10.56 -4.99
CA ILE A 384 5.43 9.24 -4.63
C ILE A 384 5.93 8.91 -3.22
N PHE A 385 4.99 8.72 -2.31
CA PHE A 385 5.30 8.25 -0.97
C PHE A 385 5.05 6.74 -0.89
N THR A 386 6.03 6.01 -0.38
CA THR A 386 5.83 4.63 0.05
C THR A 386 5.85 4.60 1.58
N CYS A 387 5.03 3.75 2.21
CA CYS A 387 4.82 3.83 3.64
C CYS A 387 4.79 2.45 4.29
N ASP A 388 5.60 2.25 5.34
CA ASP A 388 5.57 1.06 6.17
C ASP A 388 4.29 0.98 7.01
N VAL A 389 3.85 -0.25 7.24
CA VAL A 389 2.80 -0.52 8.21
C VAL A 389 3.35 -0.39 9.64
N GLY A 390 2.55 0.22 10.51
CA GLY A 390 2.92 0.60 11.87
C GLY A 390 2.77 2.09 12.09
N SER A 391 3.59 2.68 12.98
CA SER A 391 3.52 4.12 13.30
C SER A 391 3.67 5.03 12.07
N PRO A 392 4.53 4.75 11.07
CA PRO A 392 4.63 5.59 9.87
C PRO A 392 3.32 5.76 9.12
N THR A 393 2.48 4.71 9.09
CA THR A 393 1.14 4.80 8.45
C THR A 393 0.25 5.86 9.11
N VAL A 394 0.33 6.03 10.44
CA VAL A 394 -0.43 7.06 11.16
C VAL A 394 0.01 8.46 10.71
N TRP A 395 1.31 8.66 10.64
CA TRP A 395 1.89 9.95 10.29
C TRP A 395 1.64 10.30 8.82
N ALA A 396 1.78 9.32 7.92
CA ALA A 396 1.42 9.47 6.51
C ALA A 396 -0.07 9.80 6.34
N ALA A 397 -0.94 9.05 7.00
CA ALA A 397 -2.39 9.23 6.91
C ALA A 397 -2.86 10.61 7.36
N ARG A 398 -2.24 11.15 8.42
CA ARG A 398 -2.67 12.40 9.07
C ARG A 398 -1.97 13.64 8.56
N TYR A 399 -0.73 13.53 8.07
CA TYR A 399 0.12 14.69 7.78
C TYR A 399 0.62 14.78 6.34
N VAL A 400 0.62 13.69 5.56
CA VAL A 400 0.95 13.77 4.13
C VAL A 400 -0.29 14.17 3.35
N SER A 401 -0.29 15.38 2.79
CA SER A 401 -1.41 15.92 2.03
C SER A 401 -1.39 15.44 0.58
N MET A 402 -2.54 15.02 0.07
CA MET A 402 -2.75 14.68 -1.34
C MET A 402 -3.18 15.91 -2.15
N ASN A 403 -2.86 15.91 -3.45
CA ASN A 403 -3.15 17.03 -4.35
C ASN A 403 -3.58 16.57 -5.76
N GLY A 404 -4.00 15.31 -5.89
CA GLY A 404 -4.39 14.72 -7.18
C GLY A 404 -3.22 14.26 -8.07
N ARG A 405 -1.96 14.57 -7.69
CA ARG A 405 -0.75 14.16 -8.42
C ARG A 405 0.19 13.30 -7.58
N ARG A 406 0.21 13.50 -6.26
CA ARG A 406 0.94 12.68 -5.32
C ARG A 406 0.31 11.30 -5.21
N ARG A 407 1.14 10.30 -4.97
CA ARG A 407 0.70 8.93 -4.72
C ARG A 407 1.14 8.49 -3.32
N LEU A 408 0.33 7.62 -2.71
CA LEU A 408 0.63 6.99 -1.42
C LEU A 408 0.47 5.48 -1.54
N ILE A 409 1.60 4.78 -1.54
CA ILE A 409 1.68 3.32 -1.71
C ILE A 409 2.08 2.68 -0.38
N GLY A 410 1.48 1.57 -0.05
CA GLY A 410 1.81 0.81 1.17
C GLY A 410 1.05 -0.51 1.25
N SER A 411 1.48 -1.36 2.15
CA SER A 411 0.87 -2.68 2.41
C SER A 411 -0.41 -2.56 3.25
N PHE A 412 -1.33 -1.66 2.86
CA PHE A 412 -2.48 -1.26 3.69
C PHE A 412 -3.57 -2.32 3.84
N TRP A 413 -3.52 -3.39 3.06
CA TRP A 413 -4.44 -4.52 3.13
C TRP A 413 -3.80 -5.78 3.73
N HIS A 414 -2.55 -6.05 3.35
CA HIS A 414 -1.81 -7.20 3.85
C HIS A 414 -1.21 -6.91 5.22
N GLY A 415 -0.76 -5.68 5.44
CA GLY A 415 -0.26 -5.24 6.74
C GLY A 415 1.20 -5.60 6.99
N SER A 416 2.01 -5.81 5.94
CA SER A 416 3.41 -6.13 6.11
C SER A 416 4.23 -4.93 6.55
N MET A 417 5.12 -5.12 7.50
CA MET A 417 6.29 -4.26 7.74
C MET A 417 7.30 -4.46 6.60
N ALA A 418 8.35 -3.65 6.55
CA ALA A 418 9.45 -3.70 5.57
C ALA A 418 9.08 -3.35 4.12
N ASN A 419 7.82 -3.04 3.83
CA ASN A 419 7.37 -2.79 2.47
C ASN A 419 7.83 -1.44 1.89
N ALA A 420 7.96 -0.40 2.71
CA ALA A 420 8.13 0.98 2.19
C ALA A 420 9.40 1.16 1.37
N MET A 421 10.57 0.78 1.90
CA MET A 421 11.83 0.92 1.18
C MET A 421 11.85 0.01 -0.07
N ALA A 422 11.39 -1.23 0.05
CA ALA A 422 11.33 -2.16 -1.08
C ALA A 422 10.37 -1.67 -2.18
N GLN A 423 9.19 -1.16 -1.82
CA GLN A 423 8.25 -0.54 -2.75
C GLN A 423 8.82 0.73 -3.42
N SER A 424 9.67 1.49 -2.71
CA SER A 424 10.32 2.68 -3.27
C SER A 424 11.28 2.34 -4.42
N ILE A 425 11.91 1.16 -4.40
CA ILE A 425 12.73 0.66 -5.51
C ILE A 425 11.89 0.54 -6.77
N GLY A 426 10.74 -0.13 -6.69
CA GLY A 426 9.83 -0.28 -7.83
C GLY A 426 9.26 1.03 -8.33
N ALA A 427 8.83 1.90 -7.41
CA ALA A 427 8.30 3.21 -7.75
C ALA A 427 9.36 4.09 -8.45
N GLN A 428 10.60 4.11 -7.96
CA GLN A 428 11.67 4.94 -8.53
C GLN A 428 12.18 4.38 -9.86
N ALA A 429 12.31 3.06 -10.00
CA ALA A 429 12.67 2.43 -11.26
C ALA A 429 11.62 2.71 -12.35
N THR A 430 10.35 2.76 -11.97
CA THR A 430 9.23 3.06 -12.87
C THR A 430 9.16 4.53 -13.27
N PHE A 431 9.41 5.43 -12.32
CA PHE A 431 9.33 6.88 -12.50
C PHE A 431 10.64 7.59 -12.15
N PRO A 432 11.69 7.46 -12.97
CA PRO A 432 13.04 7.94 -12.63
C PRO A 432 13.14 9.45 -12.43
N LYS A 433 12.17 10.22 -12.94
CA LYS A 433 12.14 11.69 -12.81
C LYS A 433 11.26 12.20 -11.66
N ARG A 434 10.48 11.32 -11.03
CA ARG A 434 9.64 11.72 -9.88
C ARG A 434 10.42 11.54 -8.59
N GLN A 435 10.14 12.40 -7.63
CA GLN A 435 10.67 12.26 -6.29
C GLN A 435 9.95 11.10 -5.57
N VAL A 436 10.71 10.10 -5.11
CA VAL A 436 10.19 8.96 -4.34
C VAL A 436 10.73 9.04 -2.92
N ILE A 437 9.82 9.01 -1.95
CA ILE A 437 10.09 9.14 -0.53
C ILE A 437 9.54 7.92 0.20
N SER A 438 10.43 7.14 0.83
CA SER A 438 10.07 6.01 1.67
C SER A 438 9.90 6.46 3.12
N LEU A 439 8.73 6.24 3.69
CA LEU A 439 8.41 6.48 5.10
C LEU A 439 8.50 5.17 5.86
N SER A 440 9.65 4.88 6.44
CA SER A 440 9.96 3.61 7.08
C SER A 440 9.99 3.75 8.60
N GLY A 441 9.41 2.80 9.32
CA GLY A 441 9.69 2.61 10.73
C GLY A 441 11.05 1.93 10.92
N ASP A 442 11.74 2.19 12.02
CA ASP A 442 13.04 1.57 12.31
C ASP A 442 12.95 0.03 12.34
N GLY A 443 11.90 -0.52 12.91
CA GLY A 443 11.66 -1.96 12.92
C GLY A 443 11.42 -2.54 11.53
N GLY A 444 10.55 -1.93 10.72
CA GLY A 444 10.31 -2.36 9.34
C GLY A 444 11.52 -2.17 8.44
N PHE A 445 12.17 -1.03 8.54
CA PHE A 445 13.38 -0.73 7.79
C PHE A 445 14.47 -1.79 7.98
N THR A 446 14.74 -2.18 9.23
CA THR A 446 15.82 -3.15 9.53
C THR A 446 15.55 -4.56 9.02
N MET A 447 14.30 -4.93 8.72
CA MET A 447 13.97 -6.26 8.18
C MET A 447 14.51 -6.48 6.76
N LEU A 448 14.50 -5.46 5.90
CA LEU A 448 14.98 -5.53 4.51
C LEU A 448 16.05 -4.48 4.18
N MET A 449 16.74 -3.91 5.17
CA MET A 449 17.72 -2.85 4.96
C MET A 449 18.89 -3.23 4.03
N GLY A 450 19.14 -4.53 3.80
CA GLY A 450 20.10 -5.01 2.83
C GLY A 450 19.85 -4.50 1.40
N ASP A 451 18.59 -4.23 1.06
CA ASP A 451 18.20 -3.68 -0.24
C ASP A 451 18.50 -2.18 -0.42
N LEU A 452 19.07 -1.49 0.58
CA LEU A 452 19.76 -0.21 0.34
C LEU A 452 20.87 -0.36 -0.71
N LEU A 453 21.53 -1.51 -0.73
CA LEU A 453 22.54 -1.82 -1.75
C LEU A 453 21.95 -1.95 -3.14
N THR A 454 20.69 -2.37 -3.26
CA THR A 454 19.95 -2.35 -4.54
C THR A 454 19.71 -0.92 -5.02
N ILE A 455 19.31 -0.02 -4.11
CA ILE A 455 19.11 1.41 -4.40
C ILE A 455 20.41 2.03 -4.93
N ILE A 456 21.53 1.76 -4.26
CA ILE A 456 22.86 2.28 -4.64
C ILE A 456 23.29 1.68 -5.99
N GLN A 457 23.23 0.36 -6.13
CA GLN A 457 23.68 -0.35 -7.32
C GLN A 457 22.92 0.07 -8.58
N SER A 458 21.60 0.33 -8.43
CA SER A 458 20.74 0.76 -9.53
C SER A 458 20.70 2.29 -9.71
N GLY A 459 21.45 3.05 -8.92
CA GLY A 459 21.51 4.51 -9.01
C GLY A 459 20.16 5.20 -8.78
N LEU A 460 19.28 4.62 -7.96
CA LEU A 460 17.93 5.11 -7.72
C LEU A 460 17.94 6.27 -6.70
N PRO A 461 17.49 7.50 -7.04
CA PRO A 461 17.57 8.66 -6.15
C PRO A 461 16.47 8.67 -5.06
N VAL A 462 16.19 7.53 -4.46
CA VAL A 462 15.18 7.36 -3.40
C VAL A 462 15.58 8.12 -2.14
N LYS A 463 14.59 8.74 -1.46
CA LYS A 463 14.73 9.36 -0.14
C LYS A 463 14.15 8.42 0.91
N VAL A 464 15.01 7.68 1.60
CA VAL A 464 14.60 6.78 2.68
C VAL A 464 14.57 7.55 3.99
N VAL A 465 13.39 7.75 4.57
CA VAL A 465 13.20 8.43 5.85
C VAL A 465 12.81 7.42 6.90
N VAL A 466 13.67 7.24 7.89
CA VAL A 466 13.48 6.30 9.00
C VAL A 466 12.99 7.05 10.23
N PHE A 467 11.77 6.74 10.68
CA PHE A 467 11.25 7.18 11.97
C PHE A 467 11.85 6.30 13.07
N ASN A 468 12.98 6.74 13.61
CA ASN A 468 13.78 5.98 14.57
C ASN A 468 13.33 6.31 16.00
N ASN A 469 12.38 5.52 16.53
CA ASN A 469 11.88 5.64 17.90
C ASN A 469 12.43 4.55 18.84
N GLY A 470 13.29 3.66 18.37
CA GLY A 470 13.85 2.56 19.15
C GLY A 470 12.82 1.52 19.61
N ALA A 471 11.69 1.41 18.90
CA ALA A 471 10.62 0.49 19.30
C ALA A 471 9.68 0.07 18.17
N LEU A 472 9.05 -1.09 18.34
CA LEU A 472 7.84 -1.44 17.61
C LEU A 472 6.64 -0.66 18.20
N GLY A 473 6.61 0.66 17.90
CA GLY A 473 5.79 1.63 18.62
C GLY A 473 4.29 1.36 18.57
N PHE A 474 3.77 0.86 17.44
CA PHE A 474 2.35 0.55 17.29
C PHE A 474 1.94 -0.65 18.18
N ILE A 475 2.76 -1.70 18.20
CA ILE A 475 2.53 -2.87 19.07
C ILE A 475 2.67 -2.50 20.55
N GLU A 476 3.66 -1.64 20.87
CA GLU A 476 3.80 -1.12 22.23
C GLU A 476 2.56 -0.36 22.71
N LEU A 477 1.99 0.46 21.82
CA LEU A 477 0.75 1.19 22.09
C LEU A 477 -0.44 0.25 22.32
N GLU A 478 -0.57 -0.81 21.50
CA GLU A 478 -1.62 -1.82 21.65
C GLU A 478 -1.48 -2.59 22.97
N GLN A 479 -0.27 -2.98 23.36
CA GLN A 479 -0.02 -3.61 24.64
C GLN A 479 -0.40 -2.69 25.81
N LYS A 480 -0.03 -1.42 25.77
CA LYS A 480 -0.37 -0.42 26.80
C LYS A 480 -1.89 -0.20 26.87
N SER A 481 -2.56 -0.06 25.73
CA SER A 481 -4.03 0.14 25.69
C SER A 481 -4.82 -1.07 26.19
N SER A 482 -4.22 -2.26 26.14
CA SER A 482 -4.77 -3.50 26.71
C SER A 482 -4.35 -3.72 28.17
N GLY A 483 -3.59 -2.79 28.79
CA GLY A 483 -3.13 -2.88 30.18
C GLY A 483 -1.92 -3.76 30.39
N PHE A 484 -1.21 -4.18 29.34
CA PHE A 484 0.00 -4.99 29.45
C PHE A 484 1.25 -4.13 29.63
N ILE A 485 2.24 -4.66 30.30
CA ILE A 485 3.60 -4.08 30.28
C ILE A 485 4.25 -4.50 28.97
N PRO A 486 4.78 -3.54 28.19
CA PRO A 486 5.40 -3.82 26.90
C PRO A 486 6.51 -4.85 27.00
N MET A 487 6.48 -5.84 26.08
CA MET A 487 7.49 -6.90 25.98
C MET A 487 7.81 -7.14 24.50
N GLY A 488 9.11 -7.29 24.19
CA GLY A 488 9.60 -7.59 22.84
C GLY A 488 9.52 -6.43 21.85
N THR A 489 9.23 -5.21 22.34
CA THR A 489 9.04 -4.04 21.48
C THR A 489 10.25 -3.14 21.39
N THR A 490 11.21 -3.26 22.29
CA THR A 490 12.40 -2.40 22.33
C THR A 490 13.43 -2.81 21.30
N LEU A 491 13.89 -1.85 20.50
CA LEU A 491 14.94 -2.01 19.50
C LEU A 491 16.19 -1.26 19.95
N LYS A 492 17.37 -1.85 19.71
CA LYS A 492 18.68 -1.20 19.88
C LYS A 492 19.22 -0.88 18.50
N ASN A 493 18.95 0.31 18.02
CA ASN A 493 19.31 0.73 16.68
C ASN A 493 20.72 1.31 16.61
N PRO A 494 21.45 1.11 15.50
CA PRO A 494 22.66 1.88 15.20
C PRO A 494 22.31 3.32 14.81
N ASN A 495 23.32 4.15 14.57
CA ASN A 495 23.15 5.38 13.81
C ASN A 495 22.97 5.01 12.34
N PHE A 496 21.73 5.05 11.84
CA PHE A 496 21.40 4.66 10.46
C PHE A 496 22.00 5.61 9.42
N ALA A 497 22.16 6.90 9.74
CA ALA A 497 22.84 7.84 8.84
C ALA A 497 24.32 7.50 8.66
N ALA A 498 25.02 7.19 9.74
CA ALA A 498 26.42 6.75 9.67
C ALA A 498 26.57 5.40 8.93
N MET A 499 25.62 4.50 9.11
CA MET A 499 25.57 3.25 8.37
C MET A 499 25.38 3.50 6.87
N ALA A 500 24.49 4.41 6.48
CA ALA A 500 24.27 4.79 5.08
C ALA A 500 25.55 5.37 4.44
N GLU A 501 26.26 6.24 5.15
CA GLU A 501 27.56 6.78 4.70
C GLU A 501 28.59 5.66 4.47
N ALA A 502 28.63 4.67 5.37
CA ALA A 502 29.57 3.55 5.26
C ALA A 502 29.35 2.68 4.02
N ILE A 503 28.12 2.63 3.49
CA ILE A 503 27.78 1.89 2.27
C ILE A 503 27.75 2.77 1.01
N GLY A 504 28.13 4.06 1.11
CA GLY A 504 28.19 4.98 -0.03
C GLY A 504 26.87 5.70 -0.37
N MET A 505 25.92 5.74 0.56
CA MET A 505 24.69 6.50 0.47
C MET A 505 24.78 7.72 1.40
N ARG A 506 24.33 8.90 0.97
CA ARG A 506 24.29 10.07 1.83
C ARG A 506 23.41 9.82 3.05
N GLY A 507 23.95 10.00 4.25
CA GLY A 507 23.25 9.93 5.53
C GLY A 507 22.97 11.33 6.09
N ILE A 508 21.77 11.53 6.62
CA ILE A 508 21.40 12.75 7.36
C ILE A 508 20.75 12.31 8.66
N ARG A 509 21.34 12.71 9.79
CA ARG A 509 20.76 12.44 11.10
C ARG A 509 20.11 13.69 11.65
N ILE A 510 18.87 13.56 12.11
CA ILE A 510 18.08 14.64 12.69
C ILE A 510 17.74 14.24 14.13
N GLU A 511 18.31 14.94 15.10
CA GLU A 511 18.15 14.70 16.55
C GLU A 511 17.59 15.90 17.29
N ASP A 512 17.56 17.06 16.64
CA ASP A 512 17.08 18.32 17.18
C ASP A 512 15.92 18.85 16.32
N PRO A 513 14.82 19.31 16.95
CA PRO A 513 13.70 19.92 16.22
C PRO A 513 14.09 21.07 15.27
N GLU A 514 15.11 21.87 15.61
CA GLU A 514 15.58 22.96 14.76
C GLU A 514 16.21 22.49 13.45
N GLN A 515 16.73 21.26 13.39
CA GLN A 515 17.35 20.66 12.21
C GLN A 515 16.34 20.10 11.19
N ILE A 516 15.07 19.97 11.55
CA ILE A 516 14.08 19.25 10.74
C ILE A 516 13.95 19.85 9.35
N ASN A 517 13.67 21.14 9.28
CA ASN A 517 13.39 21.79 7.98
C ASN A 517 14.61 21.79 7.07
N GLU A 518 15.78 22.08 7.60
CA GLU A 518 17.04 22.08 6.85
C GLU A 518 17.45 20.66 6.43
N GLY A 519 17.37 19.69 7.34
CA GLY A 519 17.71 18.29 7.06
C GLY A 519 16.79 17.67 6.00
N ILE A 520 15.49 17.93 6.08
CA ILE A 520 14.53 17.48 5.07
C ILE A 520 14.78 18.18 3.73
N ALA A 521 14.97 19.51 3.69
CA ALA A 521 15.30 20.24 2.47
C ALA A 521 16.58 19.70 1.81
N ALA A 522 17.63 19.45 2.61
CA ALA A 522 18.89 18.89 2.13
C ALA A 522 18.73 17.48 1.55
N ALA A 523 17.87 16.65 2.17
CA ALA A 523 17.57 15.31 1.66
C ALA A 523 16.81 15.35 0.34
N LEU A 524 15.78 16.18 0.24
CA LEU A 524 14.93 16.29 -0.93
C LEU A 524 15.66 16.92 -2.13
N ALA A 525 16.58 17.86 -1.89
CA ALA A 525 17.38 18.53 -2.91
C ALA A 525 18.56 17.68 -3.44
N HIS A 526 18.96 16.62 -2.74
CA HIS A 526 20.08 15.78 -3.18
C HIS A 526 19.71 14.96 -4.43
N ASN A 527 20.58 14.93 -5.44
CA ASN A 527 20.31 14.24 -6.71
C ASN A 527 20.50 12.71 -6.63
N GLY A 528 21.09 12.18 -5.56
CA GLY A 528 21.30 10.75 -5.34
C GLY A 528 20.39 10.16 -4.26
N PRO A 529 20.58 8.89 -3.90
CA PRO A 529 19.90 8.27 -2.78
C PRO A 529 20.35 8.90 -1.44
N VAL A 530 19.39 9.04 -0.54
CA VAL A 530 19.62 9.61 0.81
C VAL A 530 18.88 8.77 1.84
N LEU A 531 19.52 8.54 2.98
CA LEU A 531 18.87 8.04 4.18
C LEU A 531 18.81 9.15 5.23
N VAL A 532 17.60 9.46 5.68
CA VAL A 532 17.34 10.35 6.82
C VAL A 532 17.03 9.50 8.03
N ASP A 533 17.91 9.55 9.04
CA ASP A 533 17.71 8.94 10.35
C ASP A 533 17.08 9.98 11.28
N ALA A 534 15.76 10.02 11.34
CA ALA A 534 15.02 10.95 12.21
C ALA A 534 14.77 10.30 13.57
N VAL A 535 15.52 10.74 14.58
CA VAL A 535 15.40 10.26 15.96
C VAL A 535 14.16 10.90 16.60
N VAL A 536 13.09 10.14 16.68
CA VAL A 536 11.80 10.62 17.17
C VAL A 536 11.46 10.06 18.54
N THR A 537 10.59 10.76 19.27
CA THR A 537 10.14 10.29 20.59
C THR A 537 9.45 8.93 20.52
N ARG A 538 9.77 8.06 21.47
CA ARG A 538 9.18 6.71 21.60
C ARG A 538 7.75 6.76 22.13
N ALA A 539 7.46 7.68 23.02
CA ALA A 539 6.22 7.71 23.80
C ALA A 539 5.06 8.43 23.09
N GLU A 540 5.18 8.75 21.79
CA GLU A 540 4.11 9.42 21.03
C GLU A 540 2.85 8.58 20.96
N LEU A 541 1.71 9.16 21.37
CA LEU A 541 0.39 8.52 21.32
C LEU A 541 -0.33 8.87 20.01
N ALA A 542 -0.67 7.85 19.25
CA ALA A 542 -1.59 7.98 18.13
C ALA A 542 -3.03 7.75 18.62
N MET A 543 -3.67 8.81 19.13
CA MET A 543 -5.03 8.69 19.66
C MET A 543 -6.02 8.26 18.56
N PRO A 544 -6.84 7.22 18.83
CA PRO A 544 -7.89 6.80 17.89
C PRO A 544 -9.01 7.85 17.82
N PRO A 545 -9.90 7.79 16.81
CA PRO A 545 -11.03 8.71 16.63
C PRO A 545 -11.96 8.81 17.84
N ALA A 546 -12.10 7.72 18.58
CA ALA A 546 -12.83 7.64 19.84
C ALA A 546 -12.06 6.74 20.81
N VAL A 547 -11.91 7.22 22.05
CA VAL A 547 -11.33 6.43 23.14
C VAL A 547 -12.45 5.67 23.82
N THR A 548 -12.36 4.33 23.79
CA THR A 548 -13.35 3.50 24.51
C THR A 548 -13.06 3.43 26.01
N VAL A 549 -14.06 3.07 26.79
CA VAL A 549 -13.90 2.86 28.24
C VAL A 549 -12.88 1.76 28.53
N GLU A 550 -12.87 0.70 27.70
CA GLU A 550 -11.91 -0.39 27.79
C GLU A 550 -10.47 0.08 27.56
N MET A 551 -10.24 0.93 26.56
CA MET A 551 -8.93 1.52 26.30
C MET A 551 -8.48 2.41 27.47
N ALA A 552 -9.36 3.25 28.00
CA ALA A 552 -9.06 4.09 29.15
C ALA A 552 -8.72 3.26 30.40
N LYS A 553 -9.48 2.18 30.67
CA LYS A 553 -9.19 1.21 31.74
C LYS A 553 -7.87 0.50 31.51
N GLY A 554 -7.60 0.08 30.27
CA GLY A 554 -6.35 -0.58 29.89
C GLY A 554 -5.14 0.31 30.17
N PHE A 555 -5.15 1.56 29.70
CA PHE A 555 -4.08 2.52 29.99
C PHE A 555 -3.90 2.80 31.49
N SER A 556 -4.99 2.94 32.24
CA SER A 556 -4.93 3.13 33.70
C SER A 556 -4.29 1.92 34.39
N LEU A 557 -4.65 0.70 33.96
CA LEU A 557 -4.07 -0.55 34.46
C LEU A 557 -2.59 -0.68 34.08
N TYR A 558 -2.21 -0.29 32.85
CA TYR A 558 -0.80 -0.23 32.44
C TYR A 558 0.00 0.70 33.33
N MET A 559 -0.47 1.95 33.54
CA MET A 559 0.23 2.91 34.39
C MET A 559 0.45 2.39 35.81
N LEU A 560 -0.59 1.79 36.42
CA LEU A 560 -0.48 1.18 37.75
C LEU A 560 0.55 0.05 37.77
N ARG A 561 0.48 -0.86 36.79
CA ARG A 561 1.43 -1.99 36.68
C ARG A 561 2.85 -1.52 36.42
N ALA A 562 3.04 -0.49 35.59
CA ALA A 562 4.35 0.07 35.31
C ALA A 562 5.00 0.62 36.61
N VAL A 563 4.25 1.38 37.41
CA VAL A 563 4.74 1.88 38.71
C VAL A 563 5.07 0.74 39.66
N MET A 564 4.20 -0.26 39.79
CA MET A 564 4.43 -1.42 40.66
C MET A 564 5.64 -2.27 40.25
N ASN A 565 6.01 -2.25 38.97
CA ASN A 565 7.18 -2.98 38.44
C ASN A 565 8.44 -2.09 38.33
N GLY A 566 8.48 -0.94 39.00
CA GLY A 566 9.64 -0.04 39.02
C GLY A 566 9.90 0.70 37.70
N ARG A 567 8.90 0.84 36.83
CA ARG A 567 8.97 1.55 35.54
C ARG A 567 8.18 2.87 35.55
N ALA A 568 8.21 3.58 36.67
CA ALA A 568 7.53 4.87 36.80
C ALA A 568 8.06 5.92 35.82
N ASP A 569 9.33 5.82 35.41
CA ASP A 569 9.98 6.62 34.37
C ASP A 569 9.22 6.55 33.03
N GLN A 570 8.70 5.39 32.64
CA GLN A 570 7.93 5.24 31.42
C GLN A 570 6.58 5.97 31.46
N VAL A 571 5.97 6.06 32.66
CA VAL A 571 4.71 6.79 32.85
C VAL A 571 4.97 8.29 32.81
N ILE A 572 6.06 8.75 33.41
CA ILE A 572 6.50 10.15 33.36
C ILE A 572 6.82 10.54 31.91
N ASP A 573 7.61 9.76 31.19
CA ASP A 573 7.96 10.01 29.79
C ASP A 573 6.71 10.10 28.89
N LEU A 574 5.73 9.21 29.11
CA LEU A 574 4.45 9.24 28.42
C LEU A 574 3.68 10.55 28.67
N ALA A 575 3.66 11.00 29.94
CA ALA A 575 2.99 12.24 30.34
C ALA A 575 3.72 13.48 29.78
N GLU A 576 5.05 13.53 29.89
CA GLU A 576 5.85 14.61 29.33
C GLU A 576 5.70 14.73 27.81
N THR A 577 5.67 13.60 27.11
CA THR A 577 5.54 13.57 25.66
C THR A 577 4.15 14.05 25.19
N ASN A 578 3.07 13.73 25.92
CA ASN A 578 1.72 13.89 25.40
C ASN A 578 0.85 14.92 26.13
N LEU A 579 1.14 15.26 27.39
CA LEU A 579 0.33 16.17 28.19
C LEU A 579 1.02 17.52 28.47
N TRP A 580 2.35 17.54 28.49
CA TRP A 580 3.13 18.73 28.90
C TRP A 580 3.93 19.31 27.73
N ARG A 581 3.33 19.37 26.55
CA ARG A 581 3.91 19.95 25.32
C ARG A 581 4.03 21.47 25.36
#